data_2b6c0d777e9e334b0b339519426debcb
#
_entry.id   2b6c0d777e9e334b0b339519426debcb
#
_cell.length_a   1.000
_cell.length_b   1.000
_cell.length_c   1.000
_cell.angle_alpha   90.00
_cell.angle_beta   90.00
_cell.angle_gamma   90.00
#
_symmetry.space_group_name_H-M   'P 1'
#
loop_
_entity.id
_entity.type
_entity.pdbx_description
1 polymer ?
#
loop_
_entity_poly.entity_id
_entity_poly.type
_entity_poly.pdbx_seq_one_letter_code
_entity_poly.pdbx_strand_id
1 'polypeptide(L)'
;MLISLPAVSSAELPDFESDSQADRWLRKSSTCYRRMAESVDRNGGYAIILGRDAPAGLAYFKDGRGYIELNDSLKGAHRVSVLIFELTNLHQEERHQEVAHRVRRGELNNPAEFALLRESIEYDGLRLHREVLQELEAVLGTVPAQMITWVSSTAKSFAEYQLPFAYDYLKAQAASGNTAHYFKLFEKHRAEYFEATRRAQPPRSHD
;
A
#
# COMPACT_ATOMS: atom_id res chain seq x y z
N MET A 1 -29.68 39.71 -3.06
CA MET A 1 -30.33 38.39 -3.19
C MET A 1 -29.29 37.35 -2.93
N LEU A 2 -29.22 36.81 -1.69
CA LEU A 2 -28.30 35.77 -1.30
C LEU A 2 -28.89 34.45 -1.80
N ILE A 3 -28.23 33.81 -2.78
CA ILE A 3 -28.57 32.45 -3.22
C ILE A 3 -28.06 31.50 -2.12
N SER A 4 -29.00 31.02 -1.32
CA SER A 4 -28.71 29.93 -0.37
C SER A 4 -28.37 28.69 -1.18
N LEU A 5 -27.10 28.30 -1.18
CA LEU A 5 -26.70 27.00 -1.71
C LEU A 5 -27.35 25.92 -0.83
N PRO A 6 -27.93 24.87 -1.43
CA PRO A 6 -28.47 23.77 -0.64
C PRO A 6 -27.35 23.16 0.19
N ALA A 7 -27.61 22.94 1.47
CA ALA A 7 -26.72 22.19 2.34
C ALA A 7 -26.48 20.82 1.70
N VAL A 8 -25.23 20.53 1.34
CA VAL A 8 -24.83 19.19 0.91
C VAL A 8 -25.07 18.30 2.13
N SER A 9 -26.05 17.42 2.04
CA SER A 9 -26.27 16.38 3.07
C SER A 9 -24.99 15.56 3.12
N SER A 10 -24.27 15.61 4.23
CA SER A 10 -23.12 14.75 4.45
C SER A 10 -23.60 13.30 4.46
N ALA A 11 -23.27 12.53 3.42
CA ALA A 11 -23.52 11.12 3.42
C ALA A 11 -22.52 10.45 4.37
N GLU A 12 -23.01 9.66 5.30
CA GLU A 12 -22.13 8.84 6.13
C GLU A 12 -21.49 7.72 5.31
N LEU A 13 -20.31 7.27 5.72
CA LEU A 13 -19.69 6.08 5.13
C LEU A 13 -20.67 4.90 5.32
N PRO A 14 -21.03 4.18 4.25
CA PRO A 14 -21.93 3.05 4.35
C PRO A 14 -21.41 1.98 5.32
N ASP A 15 -22.31 1.33 6.01
CA ASP A 15 -22.00 0.13 6.77
C ASP A 15 -21.94 -1.06 5.80
N PHE A 16 -20.75 -1.65 5.65
CA PHE A 16 -20.50 -2.73 4.70
C PHE A 16 -20.58 -4.09 5.40
N GLU A 17 -21.43 -4.97 4.89
CA GLU A 17 -21.55 -6.36 5.35
C GLU A 17 -20.29 -7.19 5.02
N SER A 18 -19.50 -6.76 4.05
CA SER A 18 -18.27 -7.45 3.63
C SER A 18 -17.28 -6.51 2.95
N ASP A 19 -16.00 -6.90 2.95
CA ASP A 19 -14.93 -6.18 2.25
C ASP A 19 -15.19 -6.10 0.74
N SER A 20 -15.83 -7.10 0.16
CA SER A 20 -16.22 -7.08 -1.25
C SER A 20 -17.31 -6.03 -1.55
N GLN A 21 -18.17 -5.71 -0.59
CA GLN A 21 -19.10 -4.58 -0.74
C GLN A 21 -18.36 -3.26 -0.65
N ALA A 22 -17.43 -3.13 0.30
CA ALA A 22 -16.59 -1.95 0.44
C ALA A 22 -15.76 -1.71 -0.85
N ASP A 23 -15.12 -2.75 -1.40
CA ASP A 23 -14.39 -2.68 -2.66
C ASP A 23 -15.26 -2.19 -3.83
N ARG A 24 -16.44 -2.80 -4.01
CA ARG A 24 -17.38 -2.37 -5.06
C ARG A 24 -17.83 -0.92 -4.90
N TRP A 25 -18.06 -0.49 -3.67
CA TRP A 25 -18.45 0.89 -3.40
C TRP A 25 -17.29 1.85 -3.68
N LEU A 26 -16.08 1.54 -3.26
CA LEU A 26 -14.88 2.33 -3.53
C LEU A 26 -14.62 2.48 -5.03
N ARG A 27 -14.77 1.41 -5.83
CA ARG A 27 -14.65 1.46 -7.30
C ARG A 27 -15.68 2.40 -7.95
N LYS A 28 -16.86 2.58 -7.34
CA LYS A 28 -17.88 3.51 -7.83
C LYS A 28 -17.64 4.94 -7.38
N SER A 29 -17.12 5.11 -6.17
CA SER A 29 -17.01 6.40 -5.49
C SER A 29 -15.66 7.11 -5.72
N SER A 30 -14.62 6.39 -6.15
CA SER A 30 -13.30 6.94 -6.40
C SER A 30 -12.75 6.47 -7.76
N THR A 31 -12.39 7.43 -8.59
CA THR A 31 -11.74 7.18 -9.89
C THR A 31 -10.30 6.67 -9.69
N CYS A 32 -9.59 7.23 -8.71
CA CYS A 32 -8.24 6.79 -8.35
C CYS A 32 -8.26 5.32 -7.89
N TYR A 33 -9.16 4.97 -6.95
CA TYR A 33 -9.31 3.59 -6.49
C TYR A 33 -9.65 2.63 -7.64
N ARG A 34 -10.61 3.00 -8.48
CA ARG A 34 -11.01 2.19 -9.65
C ARG A 34 -9.84 1.94 -10.60
N ARG A 35 -9.04 2.97 -10.94
CA ARG A 35 -7.86 2.82 -11.83
C ARG A 35 -6.84 1.85 -11.25
N MET A 36 -6.57 1.92 -9.95
CA MET A 36 -5.67 0.99 -9.27
C MET A 36 -6.22 -0.44 -9.33
N ALA A 37 -7.48 -0.64 -8.95
CA ALA A 37 -8.13 -1.94 -8.98
C ALA A 37 -8.15 -2.56 -10.39
N GLU A 38 -8.48 -1.80 -11.43
CA GLU A 38 -8.43 -2.24 -12.82
C GLU A 38 -7.01 -2.60 -13.28
N SER A 39 -5.99 -1.89 -12.77
CA SER A 39 -4.59 -2.23 -13.04
C SER A 39 -4.23 -3.59 -12.43
N VAL A 40 -4.62 -3.85 -11.19
CA VAL A 40 -4.41 -5.15 -10.53
C VAL A 40 -5.23 -6.25 -11.21
N ASP A 41 -6.47 -5.95 -11.63
CA ASP A 41 -7.34 -6.91 -12.35
C ASP A 41 -6.70 -7.39 -13.66
N ARG A 42 -6.02 -6.52 -14.40
CA ARG A 42 -5.27 -6.90 -15.62
C ARG A 42 -4.07 -7.82 -15.35
N ASN A 43 -3.55 -7.78 -14.13
CA ASN A 43 -2.40 -8.57 -13.68
C ASN A 43 -2.80 -9.82 -12.86
N GLY A 44 -4.00 -10.38 -13.10
CA GLY A 44 -4.48 -11.60 -12.45
C GLY A 44 -5.53 -11.37 -11.37
N GLY A 45 -5.91 -10.11 -11.13
CA GLY A 45 -6.90 -9.73 -10.14
C GLY A 45 -6.42 -9.91 -8.70
N TYR A 46 -7.35 -9.72 -7.76
CA TYR A 46 -7.04 -9.92 -6.33
C TYR A 46 -8.22 -10.50 -5.55
N ALA A 47 -7.91 -11.03 -4.38
CA ALA A 47 -8.87 -11.44 -3.38
C ALA A 47 -8.62 -10.68 -2.08
N ILE A 48 -9.70 -10.34 -1.37
CA ILE A 48 -9.64 -9.78 -0.03
C ILE A 48 -9.97 -10.91 0.94
N ILE A 49 -9.09 -11.16 1.89
CA ILE A 49 -9.22 -12.25 2.87
C ILE A 49 -9.02 -11.73 4.29
N LEU A 50 -9.51 -12.49 5.26
CA LEU A 50 -9.31 -12.20 6.67
C LEU A 50 -7.96 -12.75 7.13
N GLY A 51 -7.17 -11.91 7.81
CA GLY A 51 -5.90 -12.24 8.39
C GLY A 51 -5.90 -12.04 9.89
N ARG A 52 -5.69 -13.11 10.67
CA ARG A 52 -5.62 -13.01 12.14
C ARG A 52 -4.29 -12.44 12.62
N ASP A 53 -3.22 -12.71 11.88
CA ASP A 53 -1.85 -12.36 12.26
C ASP A 53 -1.31 -11.13 11.53
N ALA A 54 -2.09 -10.54 10.60
CA ALA A 54 -1.69 -9.30 9.93
C ALA A 54 -1.68 -8.14 10.93
N PRO A 55 -0.67 -7.24 10.94
CA PRO A 55 -0.63 -6.10 11.86
C PRO A 55 -1.87 -5.19 11.73
N ALA A 56 -2.16 -4.74 10.51
CA ALA A 56 -3.40 -4.07 10.11
C ALA A 56 -3.87 -4.65 8.78
N GLY A 57 -3.00 -4.65 7.77
CA GLY A 57 -3.19 -5.25 6.47
C GLY A 57 -1.89 -5.80 5.92
N LEU A 58 -2.00 -6.61 4.88
CA LEU A 58 -0.87 -7.14 4.13
C LEU A 58 -1.31 -7.35 2.68
N ALA A 59 -0.52 -6.85 1.74
CA ALA A 59 -0.70 -7.07 0.32
C ALA A 59 0.43 -7.93 -0.25
N TYR A 60 0.11 -8.93 -1.04
CA TYR A 60 1.10 -9.78 -1.69
C TYR A 60 0.54 -10.46 -2.94
N PHE A 61 1.43 -10.93 -3.83
CA PHE A 61 1.08 -11.80 -4.95
C PHE A 61 1.47 -13.24 -4.66
N LYS A 62 0.59 -14.15 -5.03
CA LYS A 62 0.83 -15.59 -4.98
C LYS A 62 0.17 -16.23 -6.20
N ASP A 63 0.93 -17.07 -6.91
CA ASP A 63 0.48 -17.83 -8.09
C ASP A 63 -0.20 -16.94 -9.15
N GLY A 64 0.35 -15.73 -9.38
CA GLY A 64 -0.15 -14.78 -10.38
C GLY A 64 -1.40 -14.00 -9.96
N ARG A 65 -1.84 -14.11 -8.70
CA ARG A 65 -3.00 -13.40 -8.15
C ARG A 65 -2.62 -12.56 -6.95
N GLY A 66 -3.19 -11.37 -6.84
CA GLY A 66 -3.04 -10.50 -5.68
C GLY A 66 -3.90 -10.96 -4.49
N TYR A 67 -3.43 -10.69 -3.29
CA TYR A 67 -4.17 -10.90 -2.05
C TYR A 67 -4.03 -9.66 -1.18
N ILE A 68 -5.17 -9.22 -0.63
CA ILE A 68 -5.23 -8.23 0.43
C ILE A 68 -5.74 -8.95 1.67
N GLU A 69 -4.89 -9.07 2.66
CA GLU A 69 -5.21 -9.67 3.94
C GLU A 69 -5.48 -8.55 4.95
N LEU A 70 -6.70 -8.50 5.51
CA LEU A 70 -7.11 -7.49 6.48
C LEU A 70 -7.28 -8.13 7.85
N ASN A 71 -6.70 -7.51 8.87
CA ASN A 71 -6.87 -7.97 10.25
C ASN A 71 -8.36 -7.99 10.63
N ASP A 72 -8.82 -9.08 11.21
CA ASP A 72 -10.23 -9.30 11.57
C ASP A 72 -10.73 -8.35 12.69
N SER A 73 -9.82 -7.77 13.46
CA SER A 73 -10.13 -6.76 14.47
C SER A 73 -10.49 -5.39 13.90
N LEU A 74 -10.09 -5.10 12.65
CA LEU A 74 -10.40 -3.82 11.99
C LEU A 74 -11.90 -3.70 11.72
N LYS A 75 -12.45 -2.50 11.97
CA LYS A 75 -13.88 -2.21 11.78
C LYS A 75 -14.11 -0.88 11.06
N GLY A 76 -15.26 -0.78 10.40
CA GLY A 76 -15.79 0.47 9.84
C GLY A 76 -14.79 1.22 8.97
N ALA A 77 -14.70 2.52 9.16
CA ALA A 77 -13.89 3.42 8.36
C ALA A 77 -12.38 3.10 8.40
N HIS A 78 -11.85 2.62 9.52
CA HIS A 78 -10.45 2.20 9.63
C HIS A 78 -10.16 1.01 8.71
N ARG A 79 -11.05 0.00 8.68
CA ARG A 79 -10.92 -1.17 7.80
C ARG A 79 -10.93 -0.78 6.32
N VAL A 80 -11.83 0.13 5.93
CA VAL A 80 -11.92 0.67 4.57
C VAL A 80 -10.62 1.41 4.19
N SER A 81 -10.06 2.19 5.09
CA SER A 81 -8.83 2.92 4.86
C SER A 81 -7.62 1.99 4.66
N VAL A 82 -7.51 0.94 5.48
CA VAL A 82 -6.47 -0.09 5.30
C VAL A 82 -6.65 -0.82 3.96
N LEU A 83 -7.88 -1.17 3.57
CA LEU A 83 -8.16 -1.76 2.26
C LEU A 83 -7.66 -0.87 1.10
N ILE A 84 -7.91 0.45 1.18
CA ILE A 84 -7.41 1.39 0.17
C ILE A 84 -5.88 1.33 0.10
N PHE A 85 -5.19 1.37 1.25
CA PHE A 85 -3.74 1.37 1.30
C PHE A 85 -3.14 0.06 0.76
N GLU A 86 -3.68 -1.08 1.15
CA GLU A 86 -3.19 -2.38 0.66
C GLU A 86 -3.40 -2.54 -0.85
N LEU A 87 -4.49 -1.96 -1.41
CA LEU A 87 -4.65 -1.91 -2.86
C LEU A 87 -3.56 -1.06 -3.53
N THR A 88 -3.08 0.03 -2.90
CA THR A 88 -1.96 0.79 -3.45
C THR A 88 -0.68 -0.05 -3.51
N ASN A 89 -0.45 -0.91 -2.52
CA ASN A 89 0.70 -1.81 -2.47
C ASN A 89 0.63 -2.85 -3.61
N LEU A 90 -0.54 -3.48 -3.84
CA LEU A 90 -0.72 -4.37 -4.99
C LEU A 90 -0.54 -3.64 -6.32
N HIS A 91 -1.07 -2.43 -6.45
CA HIS A 91 -0.92 -1.63 -7.65
C HIS A 91 0.56 -1.30 -7.95
N GLN A 92 1.39 -1.18 -6.94
CA GLN A 92 2.82 -0.85 -7.06
C GLN A 92 3.75 -2.07 -7.05
N GLU A 93 3.20 -3.28 -7.02
CA GLU A 93 3.99 -4.52 -6.89
C GLU A 93 5.05 -4.65 -7.98
N GLU A 94 4.76 -4.26 -9.21
CA GLU A 94 5.74 -4.30 -10.30
C GLU A 94 6.99 -3.46 -9.98
N ARG A 95 6.81 -2.28 -9.39
CA ARG A 95 7.92 -1.44 -8.93
C ARG A 95 8.72 -2.11 -7.80
N HIS A 96 8.00 -2.73 -6.87
CA HIS A 96 8.63 -3.49 -5.79
C HIS A 96 9.43 -4.68 -6.31
N GLN A 97 8.89 -5.41 -7.30
CA GLN A 97 9.57 -6.53 -7.94
C GLN A 97 10.81 -6.07 -8.72
N GLU A 98 10.74 -4.95 -9.45
CA GLU A 98 11.89 -4.42 -10.17
C GLU A 98 13.04 -4.07 -9.22
N VAL A 99 12.77 -3.45 -8.08
CA VAL A 99 13.79 -3.18 -7.05
C VAL A 99 14.40 -4.49 -6.53
N ALA A 100 13.60 -5.53 -6.30
CA ALA A 100 14.09 -6.85 -5.89
C ALA A 100 14.90 -7.54 -7.00
N HIS A 101 14.48 -7.41 -8.27
CA HIS A 101 15.22 -7.96 -9.42
C HIS A 101 16.59 -7.31 -9.59
N ARG A 102 16.72 -5.99 -9.35
CA ARG A 102 18.03 -5.32 -9.38
C ARG A 102 19.01 -5.92 -8.37
N VAL A 103 18.53 -6.30 -7.17
CA VAL A 103 19.38 -7.03 -6.20
C VAL A 103 19.77 -8.41 -6.74
N ARG A 104 18.79 -9.17 -7.29
CA ARG A 104 19.02 -10.52 -7.84
C ARG A 104 19.94 -10.53 -9.09
N ARG A 105 20.07 -9.41 -9.77
CA ARG A 105 21.02 -9.25 -10.89
C ARG A 105 22.38 -8.67 -10.45
N GLY A 106 22.55 -8.36 -9.16
CA GLY A 106 23.77 -7.74 -8.65
C GLY A 106 23.91 -6.26 -9.02
N GLU A 107 22.86 -5.62 -9.52
CA GLU A 107 22.84 -4.20 -9.92
C GLU A 107 22.65 -3.26 -8.74
N LEU A 108 22.02 -3.76 -7.66
CA LEU A 108 21.78 -3.04 -6.43
C LEU A 108 22.43 -3.79 -5.27
N ASN A 109 23.53 -3.24 -4.74
CA ASN A 109 24.37 -3.91 -3.75
C ASN A 109 24.38 -3.21 -2.37
N ASN A 110 23.61 -2.14 -2.20
CA ASN A 110 23.54 -1.36 -0.98
C ASN A 110 22.18 -1.58 -0.28
N PRO A 111 22.13 -2.18 0.92
CA PRO A 111 20.88 -2.41 1.63
C PRO A 111 20.15 -1.11 2.02
N ALA A 112 20.87 -0.01 2.28
CA ALA A 112 20.26 1.27 2.58
C ALA A 112 19.59 1.89 1.34
N GLU A 113 20.20 1.76 0.16
CA GLU A 113 19.59 2.18 -1.10
C GLU A 113 18.36 1.34 -1.43
N PHE A 114 18.42 0.02 -1.23
CA PHE A 114 17.27 -0.86 -1.40
C PHE A 114 16.11 -0.44 -0.49
N ALA A 115 16.37 -0.23 0.80
CA ALA A 115 15.36 0.21 1.75
C ALA A 115 14.76 1.56 1.34
N LEU A 116 15.58 2.53 0.95
CA LEU A 116 15.14 3.85 0.50
C LEU A 116 14.21 3.76 -0.72
N LEU A 117 14.55 2.92 -1.69
CA LEU A 117 13.71 2.70 -2.87
C LEU A 117 12.36 2.08 -2.50
N ARG A 118 12.34 1.08 -1.59
CA ARG A 118 11.12 0.45 -1.10
C ARG A 118 10.23 1.44 -0.36
N GLU A 119 10.78 2.19 0.58
CA GLU A 119 10.07 3.23 1.33
C GLU A 119 9.54 4.36 0.43
N SER A 120 10.27 4.70 -0.63
CA SER A 120 9.80 5.70 -1.61
C SER A 120 8.58 5.21 -2.38
N ILE A 121 8.49 3.91 -2.69
CA ILE A 121 7.32 3.32 -3.32
C ILE A 121 6.12 3.35 -2.35
N GLU A 122 6.32 3.02 -1.07
CA GLU A 122 5.26 3.11 -0.06
C GLU A 122 4.78 4.57 0.16
N TYR A 123 5.71 5.54 0.11
CA TYR A 123 5.33 6.94 0.18
C TYR A 123 4.44 7.37 -1.00
N ASP A 124 4.73 6.89 -2.21
CA ASP A 124 3.84 7.09 -3.36
C ASP A 124 2.48 6.41 -3.14
N GLY A 125 2.45 5.26 -2.44
CA GLY A 125 1.21 4.60 -2.00
C GLY A 125 0.37 5.49 -1.08
N LEU A 126 0.99 6.17 -0.12
CA LEU A 126 0.30 7.15 0.74
C LEU A 126 -0.28 8.33 -0.05
N ARG A 127 0.40 8.76 -1.12
CA ARG A 127 -0.13 9.81 -2.02
C ARG A 127 -1.39 9.35 -2.74
N LEU A 128 -1.38 8.12 -3.26
CA LEU A 128 -2.56 7.51 -3.90
C LEU A 128 -3.70 7.31 -2.91
N HIS A 129 -3.40 6.81 -1.71
CA HIS A 129 -4.38 6.70 -0.63
C HIS A 129 -5.05 8.05 -0.33
N ARG A 130 -4.25 9.12 -0.19
CA ARG A 130 -4.77 10.47 0.04
C ARG A 130 -5.63 10.98 -1.13
N GLU A 131 -5.27 10.67 -2.38
CA GLU A 131 -6.06 11.01 -3.57
C GLU A 131 -7.44 10.34 -3.50
N VAL A 132 -7.50 9.06 -3.14
CA VAL A 132 -8.77 8.36 -2.91
C VAL A 132 -9.59 9.04 -1.82
N LEU A 133 -8.99 9.38 -0.68
CA LEU A 133 -9.71 10.08 0.41
C LEU A 133 -10.25 11.43 -0.03
N GLN A 134 -9.53 12.16 -0.87
CA GLN A 134 -9.98 13.45 -1.42
C GLN A 134 -11.20 13.29 -2.33
N GLU A 135 -11.24 12.24 -3.15
CA GLU A 135 -12.42 11.94 -3.97
C GLU A 135 -13.60 11.48 -3.10
N LEU A 136 -13.34 10.72 -2.03
CA LEU A 136 -14.37 10.31 -1.07
C LEU A 136 -14.93 11.49 -0.27
N GLU A 137 -14.13 12.51 0.04
CA GLU A 137 -14.62 13.74 0.67
C GLU A 137 -15.69 14.42 -0.18
N ALA A 138 -15.51 14.44 -1.51
CA ALA A 138 -16.50 15.02 -2.42
C ALA A 138 -17.83 14.23 -2.43
N VAL A 139 -17.80 12.92 -2.15
CA VAL A 139 -18.97 12.04 -2.11
C VAL A 139 -19.66 12.07 -0.74
N LEU A 140 -18.87 12.06 0.34
CA LEU A 140 -19.35 11.94 1.72
C LEU A 140 -19.60 13.31 2.38
N GLY A 141 -19.05 14.40 1.81
CA GLY A 141 -19.02 15.72 2.45
C GLY A 141 -17.94 15.84 3.53
N THR A 142 -17.55 14.76 4.17
CA THR A 142 -16.42 14.70 5.12
C THR A 142 -15.84 13.30 5.15
N VAL A 143 -14.52 13.19 5.29
CA VAL A 143 -13.83 11.91 5.49
C VAL A 143 -13.85 11.56 6.97
N PRO A 144 -14.30 10.34 7.35
CA PRO A 144 -14.25 9.89 8.75
C PRO A 144 -12.82 9.94 9.32
N ALA A 145 -12.68 10.47 10.54
CA ALA A 145 -11.37 10.62 11.17
C ALA A 145 -10.59 9.30 11.25
N GLN A 146 -11.28 8.17 11.41
CA GLN A 146 -10.69 6.84 11.47
C GLN A 146 -9.98 6.43 10.16
N MET A 147 -10.31 7.06 9.02
CA MET A 147 -9.63 6.82 7.75
C MET A 147 -8.27 7.49 7.65
N ILE A 148 -7.99 8.47 8.51
CA ILE A 148 -6.73 9.23 8.49
C ILE A 148 -5.85 8.97 9.71
N THR A 149 -6.39 8.54 10.84
CA THR A 149 -5.67 8.42 12.11
C THR A 149 -4.54 7.39 12.10
N TRP A 150 -4.62 6.35 11.28
CA TRP A 150 -3.54 5.36 11.19
C TRP A 150 -2.35 5.85 10.35
N VAL A 151 -2.56 6.81 9.44
CA VAL A 151 -1.49 7.44 8.64
C VAL A 151 -1.02 8.77 9.26
N SER A 152 -1.86 9.41 10.08
CA SER A 152 -1.54 10.66 10.77
C SER A 152 -2.23 10.72 12.13
N SER A 153 -1.50 10.38 13.18
CA SER A 153 -2.01 10.39 14.57
C SER A 153 -2.39 11.78 15.08
N THR A 154 -1.98 12.85 14.40
CA THR A 154 -2.21 14.24 14.82
C THR A 154 -3.35 14.93 14.09
N ALA A 155 -3.72 14.46 12.89
CA ALA A 155 -4.81 15.06 12.13
C ALA A 155 -6.16 14.68 12.73
N LYS A 156 -7.00 15.68 13.00
CA LYS A 156 -8.37 15.51 13.53
C LYS A 156 -9.43 15.54 12.43
N SER A 157 -9.06 16.01 11.25
CA SER A 157 -9.92 16.09 10.08
C SER A 157 -9.11 15.89 8.81
N PHE A 158 -9.79 15.61 7.68
CA PHE A 158 -9.10 15.48 6.39
C PHE A 158 -8.45 16.81 5.94
N ALA A 159 -9.02 17.94 6.30
CA ALA A 159 -8.43 19.25 6.01
C ALA A 159 -7.07 19.45 6.72
N GLU A 160 -6.89 18.86 7.90
CA GLU A 160 -5.63 18.87 8.65
C GLU A 160 -4.65 17.81 8.18
N TYR A 161 -5.14 16.79 7.46
CA TYR A 161 -4.31 15.68 6.98
C TYR A 161 -3.42 16.16 5.82
N GLN A 162 -2.17 16.39 6.15
CA GLN A 162 -1.12 16.66 5.18
C GLN A 162 -0.13 15.48 5.18
N LEU A 163 0.25 15.04 3.99
CA LEU A 163 1.36 14.11 3.89
C LEU A 163 2.63 14.79 4.40
N PRO A 164 3.45 14.10 5.22
CA PRO A 164 4.76 14.61 5.56
C PRO A 164 5.60 14.81 4.29
N PHE A 165 6.61 15.67 4.34
CA PHE A 165 7.61 15.67 3.28
C PHE A 165 8.25 14.28 3.17
N ALA A 166 8.64 13.88 1.97
CA ALA A 166 9.23 12.56 1.74
C ALA A 166 10.42 12.27 2.66
N TYR A 167 11.25 13.27 2.92
CA TYR A 167 12.36 13.16 3.86
C TYR A 167 11.93 12.84 5.29
N ASP A 168 10.90 13.52 5.80
CA ASP A 168 10.39 13.31 7.17
C ASP A 168 9.72 11.95 7.29
N TYR A 169 9.00 11.52 6.25
CA TYR A 169 8.46 10.15 6.17
C TYR A 169 9.56 9.11 6.26
N LEU A 170 10.59 9.19 5.40
CA LEU A 170 11.69 8.25 5.38
C LEU A 170 12.44 8.19 6.72
N LYS A 171 12.64 9.36 7.36
CA LYS A 171 13.24 9.44 8.69
C LYS A 171 12.37 8.75 9.76
N ALA A 172 11.06 8.93 9.70
CA ALA A 172 10.12 8.27 10.62
C ALA A 172 10.13 6.75 10.43
N GLN A 173 10.15 6.26 9.18
CA GLN A 173 10.25 4.83 8.87
C GLN A 173 11.55 4.21 9.39
N ALA A 174 12.67 4.90 9.23
CA ALA A 174 13.95 4.47 9.81
C ALA A 174 13.89 4.39 11.35
N ALA A 175 13.27 5.37 12.01
CA ALA A 175 13.13 5.41 13.46
C ALA A 175 12.15 4.34 14.00
N SER A 176 11.10 3.96 13.26
CA SER A 176 10.13 2.93 13.65
C SER A 176 10.68 1.50 13.55
N GLY A 177 11.80 1.31 12.87
CA GLY A 177 12.37 -0.01 12.58
C GLY A 177 11.82 -0.67 11.31
N ASN A 178 10.91 -0.02 10.56
CA ASN A 178 10.39 -0.55 9.30
C ASN A 178 11.52 -0.78 8.29
N THR A 179 12.47 0.14 8.20
CA THR A 179 13.68 0.00 7.37
C THR A 179 14.48 -1.27 7.68
N ALA A 180 14.48 -1.76 8.93
CA ALA A 180 15.16 -3.01 9.30
C ALA A 180 14.49 -4.25 8.66
N HIS A 181 13.19 -4.22 8.39
CA HIS A 181 12.51 -5.26 7.62
C HIS A 181 13.06 -5.33 6.19
N TYR A 182 13.27 -4.18 5.55
CA TYR A 182 13.83 -4.13 4.20
C TYR A 182 15.27 -4.59 4.13
N PHE A 183 16.08 -4.37 5.16
CA PHE A 183 17.44 -4.95 5.21
C PHE A 183 17.41 -6.48 5.19
N LYS A 184 16.50 -7.11 5.95
CA LYS A 184 16.33 -8.58 5.91
C LYS A 184 15.88 -9.07 4.54
N LEU A 185 14.98 -8.34 3.90
CA LEU A 185 14.50 -8.67 2.56
C LEU A 185 15.60 -8.53 1.51
N PHE A 186 16.44 -7.49 1.62
CA PHE A 186 17.63 -7.33 0.78
C PHE A 186 18.58 -8.53 0.89
N GLU A 187 18.90 -8.97 2.12
CA GLU A 187 19.80 -10.11 2.32
C GLU A 187 19.22 -11.41 1.73
N LYS A 188 17.92 -11.60 1.80
CA LYS A 188 17.24 -12.73 1.13
C LYS A 188 17.46 -12.68 -0.39
N HIS A 189 17.18 -11.55 -1.04
CA HIS A 189 17.35 -11.43 -2.50
C HIS A 189 18.81 -11.53 -2.94
N ARG A 190 19.73 -11.03 -2.11
CA ARG A 190 21.17 -11.15 -2.34
C ARG A 190 21.65 -12.61 -2.25
N ALA A 191 21.11 -13.38 -1.31
CA ALA A 191 21.42 -14.81 -1.21
C ALA A 191 20.98 -15.58 -2.49
N GLU A 192 19.79 -15.26 -3.01
CA GLU A 192 19.27 -15.80 -4.28
C GLU A 192 20.21 -15.50 -5.47
N TYR A 193 20.77 -14.29 -5.54
CA TYR A 193 21.78 -13.92 -6.54
C TYR A 193 23.05 -14.78 -6.44
N PHE A 194 23.60 -14.97 -5.25
CA PHE A 194 24.82 -15.78 -5.06
C PHE A 194 24.60 -17.26 -5.37
N GLU A 195 23.41 -17.79 -5.06
CA GLU A 195 23.07 -19.17 -5.43
C GLU A 195 22.95 -19.34 -6.95
N ALA A 196 22.28 -18.40 -7.64
CA ALA A 196 22.16 -18.43 -9.08
C ALA A 196 23.55 -18.35 -9.75
N THR A 197 24.42 -17.46 -9.27
CA THR A 197 25.78 -17.30 -9.78
C THR A 197 26.64 -18.55 -9.58
N ARG A 198 26.52 -19.24 -8.42
CA ARG A 198 27.20 -20.52 -8.16
C ARG A 198 26.76 -21.62 -9.11
N ARG A 199 25.46 -21.74 -9.38
CA ARG A 199 24.90 -22.75 -10.28
C ARG A 199 25.31 -22.53 -11.74
N ALA A 200 25.57 -21.28 -12.13
CA ALA A 200 26.01 -20.92 -13.48
C ALA A 200 27.51 -21.16 -13.73
N GLN A 201 28.32 -21.39 -12.68
CA GLN A 201 29.74 -21.69 -12.84
C GLN A 201 29.92 -23.16 -13.26
N PRO A 202 30.70 -23.44 -14.32
CA PRO A 202 31.00 -24.83 -14.68
C PRO A 202 31.77 -25.51 -13.54
N PRO A 203 31.60 -26.85 -13.35
CA PRO A 203 32.35 -27.56 -12.36
C PRO A 203 33.86 -27.36 -12.61
N ARG A 204 34.59 -26.99 -11.54
CA ARG A 204 36.05 -26.87 -11.63
C ARG A 204 36.59 -28.21 -12.00
N SER A 205 37.24 -28.32 -13.17
CA SER A 205 38.03 -29.49 -13.53
C SER A 205 39.12 -29.64 -12.46
N HIS A 206 39.04 -30.72 -11.70
CA HIS A 206 40.14 -31.11 -10.83
C HIS A 206 41.14 -31.83 -11.76
N ASP A 207 42.14 -31.07 -12.27
CA ASP A 207 43.35 -31.62 -12.83
C ASP A 207 44.31 -32.03 -11.71
#